data_cdb0ee8d9a94ceb596217e50f5772afa
#
_entry.id   cdb0ee8d9a94ceb596217e50f5772afa
#
_cell.length_a   1.000
_cell.length_b   1.000
_cell.length_c   1.000
_cell.angle_alpha   90.00
_cell.angle_beta   90.00
_cell.angle_gamma   90.00
#
_symmetry.space_group_name_H-M   'P 1'
#
loop_
_entity.id
_entity.type
_entity.pdbx_description
1 polymer ?
#
loop_
_entity_poly.entity_id
_entity_poly.type
_entity_poly.pdbx_seq_one_letter_code
_entity_poly.pdbx_strand_id
1 'polypeptide(L)'
;MNLFERLQGMKVLLVEDDQWIRDSLRRFFANENCALMAVETGEDALEILKGNDCDIIITDYRLPGMDGLAFLKKAQRINARFKKILLTAYMTEAVIAEAFRLGVHEFIEKPFSTEDLEEALVRVLEKKIIVNGPGPVKKQ
;
A
#
# COMPACT_ATOMS: atom_id res chain seq x y z
N MET A 1 1.45 18.80 -12.05
CA MET A 1 1.03 18.73 -10.62
C MET A 1 2.13 18.15 -9.78
N ASN A 2 2.38 18.74 -8.63
CA ASN A 2 3.33 18.16 -7.69
C ASN A 2 2.65 17.04 -6.91
N LEU A 3 3.43 16.34 -6.08
CA LEU A 3 2.92 15.21 -5.32
C LEU A 3 1.72 15.60 -4.44
N PHE A 4 1.84 16.72 -3.75
CA PHE A 4 0.83 17.11 -2.77
C PHE A 4 -0.50 17.45 -3.43
N GLU A 5 -0.45 18.08 -4.59
CA GLU A 5 -1.67 18.36 -5.36
C GLU A 5 -2.33 17.05 -5.82
N ARG A 6 -1.52 16.07 -6.20
CA ARG A 6 -2.05 14.79 -6.67
C ARG A 6 -2.66 13.96 -5.54
N LEU A 7 -2.15 14.11 -4.32
CA LEU A 7 -2.67 13.37 -3.17
C LEU A 7 -3.99 13.93 -2.64
N GLN A 8 -4.31 15.17 -2.98
CA GLN A 8 -5.54 15.77 -2.48
C GLN A 8 -6.76 14.98 -2.96
N GLY A 9 -7.63 14.65 -2.03
CA GLY A 9 -8.82 13.89 -2.34
C GLY A 9 -8.63 12.39 -2.45
N MET A 10 -7.38 11.91 -2.38
CA MET A 10 -7.12 10.48 -2.41
C MET A 10 -7.36 9.84 -1.06
N LYS A 11 -7.68 8.55 -1.08
CA LYS A 11 -7.87 7.74 0.11
C LYS A 11 -6.76 6.72 0.18
N VAL A 12 -6.05 6.71 1.31
CA VAL A 12 -4.93 5.81 1.54
C VAL A 12 -5.25 4.92 2.73
N LEU A 13 -5.01 3.63 2.58
CA LEU A 13 -5.16 2.67 3.67
C LEU A 13 -3.77 2.19 4.07
N LEU A 14 -3.44 2.35 5.34
CA LEU A 14 -2.17 1.89 5.89
C LEU A 14 -2.43 0.71 6.82
N VAL A 15 -1.71 -0.38 6.61
CA VAL A 15 -1.77 -1.55 7.47
C VAL A 15 -0.40 -1.71 8.11
N GLU A 16 -0.29 -1.39 9.38
CA GLU A 16 0.98 -1.35 10.08
C GLU A 16 0.74 -1.47 11.58
N ASP A 17 1.34 -2.45 12.23
CA ASP A 17 1.14 -2.66 13.66
C ASP A 17 2.01 -1.76 14.54
N ASP A 18 3.02 -1.10 13.99
CA ASP A 18 3.90 -0.20 14.73
C ASP A 18 3.23 1.17 14.88
N GLN A 19 2.97 1.57 16.13
CA GLN A 19 2.28 2.81 16.40
C GLN A 19 3.07 4.04 15.94
N TRP A 20 4.39 4.00 16.09
CA TRP A 20 5.25 5.11 15.66
C TRP A 20 5.09 5.38 14.17
N ILE A 21 5.06 4.31 13.39
CA ILE A 21 4.92 4.43 11.95
C ILE A 21 3.53 4.94 11.60
N ARG A 22 2.48 4.38 12.25
CA ARG A 22 1.13 4.86 12.00
C ARG A 22 0.99 6.35 12.29
N ASP A 23 1.54 6.80 13.41
CA ASP A 23 1.44 8.21 13.81
C ASP A 23 2.23 9.09 12.85
N SER A 24 3.40 8.64 12.42
CA SER A 24 4.21 9.40 11.46
C SER A 24 3.48 9.58 10.15
N LEU A 25 2.85 8.53 9.64
CA LEU A 25 2.14 8.64 8.38
C LEU A 25 0.84 9.43 8.52
N ARG A 26 0.19 9.34 9.68
CA ARG A 26 -0.98 10.20 9.92
C ARG A 26 -0.61 11.67 9.83
N ARG A 27 0.53 12.06 10.43
CA ARG A 27 0.98 13.44 10.35
C ARG A 27 1.33 13.84 8.93
N PHE A 28 2.02 12.95 8.22
CA PHE A 28 2.41 13.24 6.84
C PHE A 28 1.17 13.50 5.96
N PHE A 29 0.22 12.58 5.97
CA PHE A 29 -0.94 12.69 5.09
C PHE A 29 -1.92 13.77 5.54
N ALA A 30 -2.01 14.05 6.84
CA ALA A 30 -2.86 15.13 7.32
C ALA A 30 -2.40 16.49 6.79
N ASN A 31 -1.08 16.68 6.73
CA ASN A 31 -0.52 17.92 6.20
C ASN A 31 -0.79 18.07 4.71
N GLU A 32 -1.07 16.96 4.01
CA GLU A 32 -1.29 16.98 2.57
C GLU A 32 -2.77 16.94 2.20
N ASN A 33 -3.64 17.07 3.18
CA ASN A 33 -5.09 17.04 2.95
C ASN A 33 -5.53 15.76 2.22
N CYS A 34 -4.97 14.65 2.64
CA CYS A 34 -5.22 13.33 2.06
C CYS A 34 -5.79 12.44 3.17
N ALA A 35 -6.86 11.73 2.87
CA ALA A 35 -7.51 10.89 3.86
C ALA A 35 -6.71 9.62 4.10
N LEU A 36 -6.29 9.39 5.33
CA LEU A 36 -5.58 8.17 5.70
C LEU A 36 -6.40 7.38 6.71
N MET A 37 -6.62 6.11 6.40
CA MET A 37 -7.17 5.14 7.36
C MET A 37 -6.01 4.23 7.74
N ALA A 38 -5.70 4.14 9.03
CA ALA A 38 -4.57 3.36 9.52
C ALA A 38 -5.07 2.30 10.48
N VAL A 39 -4.71 1.05 10.22
CA VAL A 39 -5.10 -0.09 11.04
C VAL A 39 -3.90 -0.96 11.34
N GLU A 40 -4.06 -1.89 12.28
CA GLU A 40 -2.95 -2.70 12.79
C GLU A 40 -2.85 -4.06 12.14
N THR A 41 -3.95 -4.58 11.59
CA THR A 41 -3.98 -5.94 11.05
C THR A 41 -4.60 -5.98 9.67
N GLY A 42 -4.27 -7.03 8.93
CA GLY A 42 -4.89 -7.26 7.63
C GLY A 42 -6.38 -7.52 7.75
N GLU A 43 -6.80 -8.18 8.82
CA GLU A 43 -8.22 -8.44 9.06
C GLU A 43 -9.01 -7.15 9.19
N ASP A 44 -8.49 -6.21 9.98
CA ASP A 44 -9.15 -4.91 10.13
C ASP A 44 -9.20 -4.15 8.81
N ALA A 45 -8.13 -4.23 8.04
CA ALA A 45 -8.06 -3.57 6.74
C ALA A 45 -9.10 -4.15 5.77
N LEU A 46 -9.26 -5.48 5.78
CA LEU A 46 -10.26 -6.11 4.92
C LEU A 46 -11.68 -5.67 5.27
N GLU A 47 -11.97 -5.47 6.56
CA GLU A 47 -13.28 -4.96 6.98
C GLU A 47 -13.52 -3.56 6.43
N ILE A 48 -12.51 -2.71 6.47
CA ILE A 48 -12.62 -1.36 5.90
C ILE A 48 -12.91 -1.41 4.41
N LEU A 49 -12.21 -2.29 3.69
CA LEU A 49 -12.35 -2.36 2.24
C LEU A 49 -13.73 -2.85 1.80
N LYS A 50 -14.46 -3.53 2.65
CA LYS A 50 -15.81 -3.98 2.31
C LYS A 50 -16.77 -2.81 2.11
N GLY A 51 -16.51 -1.69 2.75
CA GLY A 51 -17.42 -0.54 2.67
C GLY A 51 -16.77 0.73 2.16
N ASN A 52 -15.51 0.68 1.74
CA ASN A 52 -14.79 1.89 1.35
C ASN A 52 -13.89 1.62 0.16
N ASP A 53 -13.89 2.55 -0.78
CA ASP A 53 -12.90 2.54 -1.84
C ASP A 53 -11.59 3.10 -1.31
N CYS A 54 -10.50 2.76 -2.00
CA CYS A 54 -9.20 3.24 -1.62
C CYS A 54 -8.35 3.36 -2.90
N ASP A 55 -7.49 4.35 -2.92
CA ASP A 55 -6.65 4.62 -4.08
C ASP A 55 -5.27 4.01 -3.95
N ILE A 56 -4.74 3.98 -2.72
CA ILE A 56 -3.42 3.45 -2.42
C ILE A 56 -3.49 2.63 -1.14
N ILE A 57 -2.90 1.44 -1.16
CA ILE A 57 -2.71 0.65 0.06
C ILE A 57 -1.22 0.56 0.33
N ILE A 58 -0.84 0.95 1.54
CA ILE A 58 0.52 0.79 2.05
C ILE A 58 0.43 -0.26 3.15
N THR A 59 1.12 -1.38 2.99
CA THR A 59 1.07 -2.43 4.01
C THR A 59 2.46 -2.90 4.39
N ASP A 60 2.65 -3.14 5.68
CA ASP A 60 3.84 -3.85 6.14
C ASP A 60 3.73 -5.30 5.70
N TYR A 61 4.88 -5.93 5.52
CA TYR A 61 4.93 -7.36 5.24
C TYR A 61 4.63 -8.17 6.49
N ARG A 62 5.29 -7.85 7.59
CA ARG A 62 5.13 -8.57 8.87
C ARG A 62 4.02 -7.98 9.70
N LEU A 63 2.90 -8.69 9.78
CA LEU A 63 1.73 -8.25 10.54
C LEU A 63 1.27 -9.38 11.44
N PRO A 64 0.59 -9.09 12.56
CA PRO A 64 -0.03 -10.15 13.36
C PRO A 64 -1.11 -10.84 12.53
N GLY A 65 -1.18 -12.14 12.65
CA GLY A 65 -2.14 -12.92 11.89
C GLY A 65 -1.66 -13.14 10.47
N MET A 66 -2.38 -12.65 9.48
CA MET A 66 -1.95 -12.80 8.09
C MET A 66 -0.87 -11.75 7.76
N ASP A 67 0.10 -12.13 6.94
CA ASP A 67 1.12 -11.17 6.52
C ASP A 67 0.58 -10.22 5.45
N GLY A 68 1.39 -9.20 5.10
CA GLY A 68 0.94 -8.16 4.18
C GLY A 68 0.66 -8.65 2.78
N LEU A 69 1.39 -9.65 2.29
CA LEU A 69 1.14 -10.18 0.95
C LEU A 69 -0.14 -11.02 0.94
N ALA A 70 -0.38 -11.81 1.99
CA ALA A 70 -1.63 -12.55 2.13
C ALA A 70 -2.82 -11.58 2.20
N PHE A 71 -2.65 -10.48 2.91
CA PHE A 71 -3.66 -9.43 2.98
C PHE A 71 -3.94 -8.86 1.58
N LEU A 72 -2.89 -8.47 0.85
CA LEU A 72 -3.07 -7.89 -0.49
C LEU A 72 -3.79 -8.85 -1.43
N LYS A 73 -3.47 -10.13 -1.33
CA LYS A 73 -4.11 -11.14 -2.16
C LYS A 73 -5.62 -11.18 -1.92
N LYS A 74 -6.03 -11.07 -0.65
CA LYS A 74 -7.46 -11.03 -0.31
C LYS A 74 -8.09 -9.71 -0.67
N ALA A 75 -7.37 -8.61 -0.47
CA ALA A 75 -7.87 -7.27 -0.77
C ALA A 75 -8.23 -7.14 -2.26
N GLN A 76 -7.43 -7.73 -3.13
CA GLN A 76 -7.68 -7.68 -4.57
C GLN A 76 -8.99 -8.32 -4.98
N ARG A 77 -9.47 -9.27 -4.20
CA ARG A 77 -10.76 -9.92 -4.49
C ARG A 77 -11.94 -9.03 -4.16
N ILE A 78 -11.72 -8.08 -3.23
CA ILE A 78 -12.77 -7.12 -2.88
C ILE A 78 -12.78 -5.98 -3.88
N ASN A 79 -11.60 -5.44 -4.18
CA ASN A 79 -11.45 -4.35 -5.13
C ASN A 79 -10.01 -4.38 -5.65
N ALA A 80 -9.84 -4.55 -6.95
CA ALA A 80 -8.52 -4.67 -7.55
C ALA A 80 -7.95 -3.33 -8.01
N ARG A 81 -8.68 -2.23 -7.80
CA ARG A 81 -8.32 -0.95 -8.40
C ARG A 81 -7.67 -0.02 -7.37
N PHE A 82 -6.61 -0.50 -6.79
CA PHE A 82 -5.80 0.35 -5.92
C PHE A 82 -4.33 0.08 -6.22
N LYS A 83 -3.50 1.07 -5.92
CA LYS A 83 -2.06 0.92 -6.06
C LYS A 83 -1.50 0.39 -4.76
N LYS A 84 -0.41 -0.36 -4.86
CA LYS A 84 0.12 -1.16 -3.75
C LYS A 84 1.55 -0.76 -3.44
N ILE A 85 1.81 -0.46 -2.18
CA ILE A 85 3.16 -0.20 -1.68
C ILE A 85 3.42 -1.19 -0.55
N LEU A 86 4.53 -1.91 -0.63
CA LEU A 86 4.95 -2.80 0.44
C LEU A 86 6.03 -2.12 1.28
N LEU A 87 5.81 -2.09 2.57
CA LEU A 87 6.69 -1.46 3.56
C LEU A 87 7.28 -2.57 4.39
N THR A 88 8.62 -2.73 4.39
CA THR A 88 9.19 -3.86 5.13
C THR A 88 10.67 -3.71 5.40
N ALA A 89 11.12 -4.31 6.51
CA ALA A 89 12.54 -4.50 6.79
C ALA A 89 13.08 -5.78 6.15
N TYR A 90 12.22 -6.57 5.49
CA TYR A 90 12.57 -7.90 4.99
C TYR A 90 12.55 -7.94 3.47
N MET A 91 13.50 -7.25 2.85
CA MET A 91 13.61 -7.19 1.38
C MET A 91 14.41 -8.38 0.86
N THR A 92 13.88 -9.57 1.06
CA THR A 92 14.50 -10.78 0.51
C THR A 92 14.02 -11.00 -0.90
N GLU A 93 14.79 -11.79 -1.67
CA GLU A 93 14.40 -12.13 -3.02
C GLU A 93 13.03 -12.81 -3.09
N ALA A 94 12.76 -13.66 -2.10
CA ALA A 94 11.49 -14.38 -2.05
C ALA A 94 10.32 -13.43 -1.84
N VAL A 95 10.46 -12.46 -0.94
CA VAL A 95 9.41 -11.47 -0.68
C VAL A 95 9.19 -10.60 -1.91
N ILE A 96 10.28 -10.14 -2.53
CA ILE A 96 10.17 -9.30 -3.73
C ILE A 96 9.49 -10.06 -4.87
N ALA A 97 9.87 -11.32 -5.07
CA ALA A 97 9.27 -12.12 -6.15
C ALA A 97 7.77 -12.33 -5.93
N GLU A 98 7.37 -12.62 -4.69
CA GLU A 98 5.95 -12.80 -4.37
C GLU A 98 5.19 -11.50 -4.55
N ALA A 99 5.79 -10.38 -4.11
CA ALA A 99 5.18 -9.08 -4.25
C ALA A 99 4.96 -8.71 -5.73
N PHE A 100 5.92 -9.02 -6.58
CA PHE A 100 5.75 -8.81 -8.02
C PHE A 100 4.57 -9.60 -8.56
N ARG A 101 4.43 -10.85 -8.14
CA ARG A 101 3.30 -11.67 -8.59
C ARG A 101 1.96 -11.08 -8.18
N LEU A 102 1.94 -10.36 -7.06
CA LEU A 102 0.72 -9.72 -6.56
C LEU A 102 0.53 -8.30 -7.10
N GLY A 103 1.42 -7.85 -7.95
CA GLY A 103 1.29 -6.53 -8.57
C GLY A 103 1.65 -5.37 -7.67
N VAL A 104 2.54 -5.58 -6.70
CA VAL A 104 3.02 -4.50 -5.85
C VAL A 104 3.78 -3.50 -6.72
N HIS A 105 3.43 -2.22 -6.62
CA HIS A 105 3.96 -1.17 -7.48
C HIS A 105 5.27 -0.59 -6.97
N GLU A 106 5.42 -0.51 -5.64
CA GLU A 106 6.58 0.09 -5.02
C GLU A 106 6.90 -0.56 -3.69
N PHE A 107 8.16 -0.44 -3.29
CA PHE A 107 8.65 -0.94 -2.01
C PHE A 107 9.26 0.21 -1.22
N ILE A 108 9.06 0.19 0.10
CA ILE A 108 9.74 1.11 1.00
C ILE A 108 10.42 0.27 2.05
N GLU A 109 11.75 0.36 2.13
CA GLU A 109 12.52 -0.42 3.10
C GLU A 109 12.60 0.32 4.43
N LYS A 110 12.34 -0.41 5.51
CA LYS A 110 12.47 0.14 6.87
C LYS A 110 13.91 0.06 7.34
N PRO A 111 14.41 1.04 8.06
CA PRO A 111 13.74 2.31 8.42
C PRO A 111 13.73 3.26 7.22
N PHE A 112 12.73 4.12 7.16
CA PHE A 112 12.59 5.01 6.02
C PHE A 112 12.42 6.46 6.49
N SER A 113 12.79 7.39 5.61
CA SER A 113 12.63 8.82 5.86
C SER A 113 11.36 9.32 5.18
N THR A 114 10.97 10.56 5.52
CA THR A 114 9.88 11.23 4.81
C THR A 114 10.18 11.31 3.31
N GLU A 115 11.45 11.56 2.96
CA GLU A 115 11.84 11.63 1.56
C GLU A 115 11.67 10.30 0.84
N ASP A 116 12.00 9.19 1.52
CA ASP A 116 11.79 7.86 0.94
C ASP A 116 10.31 7.63 0.65
N LEU A 117 9.45 8.04 1.57
CA LEU A 117 8.01 7.92 1.41
C LEU A 117 7.52 8.77 0.24
N GLU A 118 7.98 10.03 0.16
CA GLU A 118 7.60 10.92 -0.92
C GLU A 118 8.00 10.38 -2.27
N GLU A 119 9.23 9.88 -2.38
CA GLU A 119 9.73 9.34 -3.64
C GLU A 119 8.92 8.12 -4.07
N ALA A 120 8.60 7.24 -3.12
CA ALA A 120 7.80 6.06 -3.44
C ALA A 120 6.40 6.46 -3.91
N LEU A 121 5.79 7.47 -3.27
CA LEU A 121 4.48 7.94 -3.66
C LEU A 121 4.50 8.58 -5.05
N VAL A 122 5.54 9.36 -5.36
CA VAL A 122 5.67 9.91 -6.71
C VAL A 122 5.73 8.80 -7.73
N ARG A 123 6.56 7.79 -7.47
CA ARG A 123 6.70 6.68 -8.42
C ARG A 123 5.41 5.89 -8.56
N VAL A 124 4.71 5.64 -7.45
CA VAL A 124 3.49 4.84 -7.52
C VAL A 124 2.38 5.58 -8.25
N LEU A 125 2.31 6.90 -8.11
CA LEU A 125 1.27 7.67 -8.79
C LEU A 125 1.51 7.75 -10.29
N GLU A 126 2.73 7.53 -10.74
CA GLU A 126 3.07 7.53 -12.17
C GLU A 126 2.83 6.17 -12.81
N LYS A 127 2.62 5.12 -12.03
CA LYS A 127 2.44 3.78 -12.56
C LYS A 127 0.97 3.47 -12.78
N LYS A 128 0.72 2.58 -13.74
CA LYS A 128 -0.64 2.10 -13.98
C LYS A 128 -1.00 1.09 -12.91
N ILE A 129 -2.29 1.00 -12.61
CA ILE A 129 -2.78 -0.03 -11.71
C ILE A 129 -2.52 -1.39 -12.34
N ILE A 130 -1.94 -2.28 -11.55
CA ILE A 130 -1.67 -3.66 -11.96
C ILE A 130 -2.78 -4.52 -11.38
N VAL A 131 -3.59 -5.08 -12.27
CA VAL A 131 -4.62 -6.02 -11.87
C VAL A 131 -4.04 -7.41 -12.00
N ASN A 132 -3.83 -8.06 -10.88
CA ASN A 132 -3.29 -9.39 -10.88
C ASN A 132 -4.26 -10.41 -11.31
N GLY A 133 -3.75 -11.35 -11.85
CA GLY A 133 -4.55 -12.41 -12.26
C GLY A 133 -3.87 -13.06 -13.34
N PRO A 134 -4.22 -14.24 -13.66
CA PRO A 134 -3.71 -14.91 -14.79
C PRO A 134 -3.93 -13.94 -15.85
N GLY A 135 -3.15 -13.32 -15.96
CA GLY A 135 -3.26 -12.39 -16.78
C GLY A 135 -3.83 -12.69 -17.94
N PRO A 136 -4.57 -12.67 -18.16
CA PRO A 136 -4.88 -12.82 -19.37
C PRO A 136 -4.28 -11.71 -19.99
N VAL A 137 -4.03 -11.44 -19.50
CA VAL A 137 -3.80 -10.74 -19.99
C VAL A 137 -2.84 -10.60 -20.74
N LYS A 138 -2.50 -10.99 -20.79
CA LYS A 138 -1.83 -10.84 -21.34
C LYS A 138 -1.72 -10.99 -22.47
N LYS A 139 -1.99 -11.01 -22.93
CA LYS A 139 -2.08 -11.05 -23.85
C LYS A 139 -1.95 -10.26 -24.53
N GLN A 140 -1.58 -9.99 -24.66
CA GLN A 140 -1.61 -9.39 -25.21
C GLN A 140 -1.20 -8.91 -25.53
#